data_2c1b62f2a5a72b56f074fbdfc148e5f9
#
_entry.id   2c1b62f2a5a72b56f074fbdfc148e5f9
#
_cell.length_a   1.000
_cell.length_b   1.000
_cell.length_c   1.000
_cell.angle_alpha   90.00
_cell.angle_beta   90.00
_cell.angle_gamma   90.00
#
_symmetry.space_group_name_H-M   'P 1'
#
loop_
_entity.id
_entity.type
_entity.pdbx_description
1 polymer ?
#
loop_
_entity_poly.entity_id
_entity_poly.type
_entity_poly.pdbx_seq_one_letter_code
_entity_poly.pdbx_strand_id
1 'polypeptide(L)'
;MARMYPEELSNVRRDEICSRAEVLLYDALAATLDDAWVVFHSVAWQDHATREGGSRDGETDFIIAHPDLGVLTVEVKGGLIGYDGDSQTWTSTDSRGVSYSIRPFEQARKVKYSLLNYVAQEDKDRVKKLRPAIHDAVIFPQCSAPSSGLPPEAPRAMIIDGVDMGDLEGSLKRVFEHHRGKNAKRLQGGPALIEELLRRLAPSLVMANPLAVSLVTEQREYVRLTERQAELLHHLRRSRRLAVSGCAGSGKTMLAVEKAKQLAADGFRTLVTCFNKGLSGYLVERTAGIDGLVVANYHKLCAEFASKAEVGWAPGDSSWEMAPDALIEAVERKPELRFDAVIVDEAQDFKDTWWVSILSLLSSEEDGILYVFFDDNQRVYGGERVLPSGLELSPLDENVRNTRAIFRCVDPFYQGEDPVRPRGPSGRTVEQVVYAGPEQLQSCVSRVIHRLVVDEQIRPDQIVVLTPNSREHSLLKGVDKLGTVSATWDDDGPGRAVRVSTIHSFKGLERPVVVVCELDAAFVAREDFVQLAYVAFSRPQHHLVVLGTRDALAQLLPSQQSGVAQ
;
A
#
# COMPACT_ATOMS: atom_id res chain seq x y z
N MET A 1 27.40 5.83 32.58
CA MET A 1 26.40 4.76 32.71
C MET A 1 26.55 3.81 31.52
N ALA A 2 26.31 2.52 31.73
CA ALA A 2 26.36 1.54 30.66
C ALA A 2 25.43 1.90 29.49
N ARG A 3 25.80 1.50 28.27
CA ARG A 3 24.94 1.60 27.11
C ARG A 3 23.96 0.43 27.10
N MET A 4 22.73 0.67 27.52
CA MET A 4 21.68 -0.36 27.66
C MET A 4 20.87 -0.48 26.36
N TYR A 5 20.48 -1.69 25.96
CA TYR A 5 19.60 -1.99 24.85
C TYR A 5 18.52 -2.99 25.30
N PRO A 6 17.26 -2.54 25.49
CA PRO A 6 16.77 -1.16 25.29
C PRO A 6 17.38 -0.17 26.32
N GLU A 7 17.35 1.12 26.00
CA GLU A 7 17.89 2.18 26.87
C GLU A 7 17.13 2.27 28.20
N GLU A 8 15.82 2.05 28.15
CA GLU A 8 14.93 1.97 29.32
C GLU A 8 13.93 0.82 29.19
N LEU A 9 13.61 0.15 30.29
CA LEU A 9 12.49 -0.78 30.34
C LEU A 9 11.20 -0.01 30.62
N SER A 10 10.33 0.11 29.62
CA SER A 10 8.99 0.70 29.81
C SER A 10 8.18 -0.13 30.81
N ASN A 11 7.18 0.49 31.48
CA ASN A 11 6.30 -0.21 32.40
C ASN A 11 5.61 -1.42 31.78
N VAL A 12 5.17 -1.30 30.51
CA VAL A 12 4.58 -2.41 29.76
C VAL A 12 5.57 -3.58 29.59
N ARG A 13 6.83 -3.30 29.25
CA ARG A 13 7.87 -4.33 29.15
C ARG A 13 8.20 -4.96 30.49
N ARG A 14 8.21 -4.17 31.59
CA ARG A 14 8.44 -4.70 32.95
C ARG A 14 7.34 -5.69 33.39
N ASP A 15 6.09 -5.44 32.96
CA ASP A 15 4.94 -6.31 33.22
C ASP A 15 4.95 -7.57 32.32
N GLU A 16 5.50 -7.49 31.12
CA GLU A 16 5.66 -8.63 30.18
C GLU A 16 6.82 -9.56 30.55
N ILE A 17 7.84 -9.05 31.27
CA ILE A 17 8.98 -9.86 31.75
C ILE A 17 8.51 -10.79 32.88
N CYS A 18 8.49 -12.08 32.57
CA CYS A 18 8.06 -13.10 33.53
C CYS A 18 8.96 -13.21 34.78
N SER A 19 10.20 -12.72 34.71
CA SER A 19 11.21 -12.89 35.75
C SER A 19 11.55 -11.57 36.46
N ARG A 20 11.12 -11.43 37.72
CA ARG A 20 11.54 -10.32 38.59
C ARG A 20 13.06 -10.24 38.78
N ALA A 21 13.76 -11.35 38.64
CA ALA A 21 15.22 -11.43 38.78
C ALA A 21 15.92 -10.69 37.60
N GLU A 22 15.39 -10.77 36.41
CA GLU A 22 15.92 -10.05 35.26
C GLU A 22 15.77 -8.53 35.40
N VAL A 23 14.61 -8.06 35.90
CA VAL A 23 14.38 -6.63 36.13
C VAL A 23 15.36 -6.10 37.21
N LEU A 24 15.59 -6.86 38.28
CA LEU A 24 16.57 -6.50 39.33
C LEU A 24 17.99 -6.38 38.75
N LEU A 25 18.38 -7.33 37.91
CA LEU A 25 19.70 -7.29 37.28
C LEU A 25 19.81 -6.12 36.30
N TYR A 26 18.78 -5.88 35.45
CA TYR A 26 18.78 -4.76 34.51
C TYR A 26 18.99 -3.43 35.22
N ASP A 27 18.22 -3.15 36.28
CA ASP A 27 18.30 -1.92 37.04
C ASP A 27 19.68 -1.77 37.72
N ALA A 28 20.26 -2.86 38.25
CA ALA A 28 21.59 -2.87 38.86
C ALA A 28 22.69 -2.60 37.81
N LEU A 29 22.67 -3.23 36.65
CA LEU A 29 23.62 -3.00 35.56
C LEU A 29 23.58 -1.55 35.05
N ALA A 30 22.38 -0.99 34.86
CA ALA A 30 22.19 0.38 34.44
C ALA A 30 22.72 1.40 35.48
N ALA A 31 22.58 1.11 36.76
CA ALA A 31 22.98 2.00 37.84
C ALA A 31 24.49 1.96 38.16
N THR A 32 25.16 0.80 38.00
CA THR A 32 26.52 0.59 38.50
C THR A 32 27.61 0.60 37.45
N LEU A 33 27.32 0.24 36.19
CA LEU A 33 28.34 0.13 35.16
C LEU A 33 28.56 1.47 34.43
N ASP A 34 29.81 1.71 34.01
CA ASP A 34 30.20 2.90 33.23
C ASP A 34 29.89 2.74 31.73
N ASP A 35 30.26 3.74 30.91
CA ASP A 35 29.98 3.83 29.48
C ASP A 35 30.86 2.91 28.60
N ALA A 36 31.85 2.25 29.18
CA ALA A 36 32.63 1.23 28.49
C ALA A 36 31.81 -0.07 28.31
N TRP A 37 30.80 -0.28 29.15
CA TRP A 37 29.96 -1.46 29.11
C TRP A 37 28.78 -1.29 28.18
N VAL A 38 28.47 -2.36 27.44
CA VAL A 38 27.29 -2.47 26.56
C VAL A 38 26.47 -3.67 27.00
N VAL A 39 25.20 -3.43 27.26
CA VAL A 39 24.29 -4.45 27.78
C VAL A 39 23.10 -4.58 26.86
N PHE A 40 22.82 -5.79 26.37
CA PHE A 40 21.61 -6.16 25.67
C PHE A 40 20.75 -7.03 26.57
N HIS A 41 19.47 -6.74 26.69
CA HIS A 41 18.51 -7.49 27.48
C HIS A 41 17.47 -8.16 26.60
N SER A 42 17.16 -9.42 26.87
CA SER A 42 16.14 -10.22 26.20
C SER A 42 16.28 -10.17 24.67
N VAL A 43 17.42 -10.64 24.17
CA VAL A 43 17.72 -10.63 22.73
C VAL A 43 17.54 -12.01 22.15
N ALA A 44 16.76 -12.06 21.05
CA ALA A 44 16.59 -13.25 20.24
C ALA A 44 17.24 -13.08 18.87
N TRP A 45 17.79 -14.16 18.32
CA TRP A 45 18.33 -14.20 16.95
C TRP A 45 18.08 -15.55 16.30
N GLN A 46 18.05 -15.59 14.97
CA GLN A 46 17.96 -16.83 14.22
C GLN A 46 19.33 -17.26 13.71
N ASP A 47 19.74 -18.50 14.06
CA ASP A 47 20.95 -19.11 13.57
C ASP A 47 20.58 -20.03 12.38
N HIS A 48 21.09 -19.72 11.17
CA HIS A 48 20.80 -20.46 9.95
C HIS A 48 21.69 -21.71 9.78
N ALA A 49 22.53 -22.04 10.74
CA ALA A 49 23.54 -23.07 10.66
C ALA A 49 23.03 -24.49 10.96
N THR A 50 22.12 -25.03 10.15
CA THR A 50 21.91 -26.47 10.15
C THR A 50 21.88 -27.06 8.73
N ARG A 51 22.78 -28.03 8.49
CA ARG A 51 22.81 -28.84 7.24
C ARG A 51 21.51 -29.62 6.95
N GLU A 52 20.56 -29.59 7.87
CA GLU A 52 19.27 -30.30 7.81
C GLU A 52 18.06 -29.36 7.68
N GLY A 53 18.26 -28.08 7.32
CA GLY A 53 17.15 -27.18 6.91
C GLY A 53 16.25 -26.67 8.05
N GLY A 54 16.69 -26.69 9.31
CA GLY A 54 15.97 -26.11 10.45
C GLY A 54 16.66 -24.87 11.01
N SER A 55 15.94 -23.75 11.14
CA SER A 55 16.38 -22.60 11.91
C SER A 55 16.41 -22.97 13.40
N ARG A 56 17.47 -22.60 14.13
CA ARG A 56 17.51 -22.65 15.58
C ARG A 56 17.44 -21.24 16.11
N ASP A 57 16.44 -20.96 16.93
CA ASP A 57 16.32 -19.69 17.63
C ASP A 57 17.33 -19.66 18.80
N GLY A 58 18.15 -18.62 18.83
CA GLY A 58 18.96 -18.28 19.99
C GLY A 58 18.24 -17.19 20.79
N GLU A 59 18.15 -17.36 22.08
CA GLU A 59 17.60 -16.36 23.01
C GLU A 59 18.46 -16.32 24.26
N THR A 60 18.66 -15.14 24.82
CA THR A 60 19.41 -14.94 26.08
C THR A 60 18.78 -13.84 26.90
N ASP A 61 18.85 -14.01 28.23
CA ASP A 61 18.37 -12.99 29.14
C ASP A 61 19.24 -11.72 29.01
N PHE A 62 20.58 -11.88 29.01
CA PHE A 62 21.50 -10.74 28.79
C PHE A 62 22.71 -11.11 27.94
N ILE A 63 23.20 -10.12 27.19
CA ILE A 63 24.56 -10.09 26.64
C ILE A 63 25.24 -8.84 27.22
N ILE A 64 26.36 -9.07 27.95
CA ILE A 64 27.13 -8.01 28.58
C ILE A 64 28.50 -7.95 27.89
N ALA A 65 28.86 -6.82 27.31
CA ALA A 65 30.07 -6.67 26.53
C ALA A 65 30.95 -5.51 27.03
N HIS A 66 32.27 -5.72 27.03
CA HIS A 66 33.28 -4.72 27.35
C HIS A 66 34.45 -4.81 26.36
N PRO A 67 35.00 -3.66 25.83
CA PRO A 67 35.99 -3.67 24.76
C PRO A 67 37.29 -4.39 25.12
N ASP A 68 37.69 -4.39 26.38
CA ASP A 68 38.94 -5.02 26.85
C ASP A 68 38.72 -6.42 27.42
N LEU A 69 37.49 -6.74 27.86
CA LEU A 69 37.17 -8.00 28.54
C LEU A 69 36.53 -9.04 27.61
N GLY A 70 35.69 -8.63 26.70
CA GLY A 70 34.96 -9.52 25.81
C GLY A 70 33.45 -9.47 26.01
N VAL A 71 32.79 -10.58 25.78
CA VAL A 71 31.33 -10.71 25.80
C VAL A 71 30.93 -11.85 26.75
N LEU A 72 29.97 -11.60 27.60
CA LEU A 72 29.29 -12.63 28.43
C LEU A 72 27.87 -12.84 27.91
N THR A 73 27.49 -14.07 27.65
CA THR A 73 26.10 -14.49 27.59
C THR A 73 25.68 -14.88 28.99
N VAL A 74 24.60 -14.31 29.49
CA VAL A 74 24.16 -14.43 30.86
C VAL A 74 22.78 -15.05 30.93
N GLU A 75 22.65 -16.09 31.70
CA GLU A 75 21.37 -16.70 32.08
C GLU A 75 21.01 -16.28 33.51
N VAL A 76 19.79 -15.78 33.70
CA VAL A 76 19.31 -15.30 35.01
C VAL A 76 18.23 -16.23 35.55
N LYS A 77 18.37 -16.66 36.79
CA LYS A 77 17.32 -17.46 37.44
C LYS A 77 16.96 -16.82 38.79
N GLY A 78 15.66 -16.58 38.96
CA GLY A 78 15.08 -16.08 40.20
C GLY A 78 14.63 -17.18 41.13
N GLY A 79 14.11 -16.78 42.29
CA GLY A 79 13.62 -17.69 43.33
C GLY A 79 14.71 -18.30 44.16
N LEU A 80 14.35 -19.31 44.98
CA LEU A 80 15.29 -20.09 45.78
C LEU A 80 15.91 -21.18 44.91
N ILE A 81 17.22 -21.10 44.69
CA ILE A 81 17.96 -22.03 43.86
C ILE A 81 18.51 -23.18 44.69
N GLY A 82 18.24 -24.40 44.26
CA GLY A 82 18.75 -25.64 44.87
C GLY A 82 19.43 -26.53 43.84
N TYR A 83 20.35 -27.38 44.32
CA TYR A 83 20.94 -28.46 43.53
C TYR A 83 20.86 -29.76 44.33
N ASP A 84 20.26 -30.76 43.71
CA ASP A 84 20.20 -32.12 44.27
C ASP A 84 21.31 -32.98 43.64
N GLY A 85 22.26 -33.40 44.46
CA GLY A 85 23.42 -34.20 44.04
C GLY A 85 23.05 -35.61 43.58
N ASP A 86 21.98 -36.20 44.12
CA ASP A 86 21.56 -37.56 43.78
C ASP A 86 20.89 -37.60 42.41
N SER A 87 20.02 -36.66 42.11
CA SER A 87 19.36 -36.52 40.80
C SER A 87 20.15 -35.66 39.81
N GLN A 88 21.22 -34.99 40.23
CA GLN A 88 22.03 -34.04 39.47
C GLN A 88 21.17 -32.93 38.84
N THR A 89 20.16 -32.44 39.57
CA THR A 89 19.16 -31.53 39.02
C THR A 89 19.19 -30.20 39.77
N TRP A 90 19.25 -29.09 39.02
CA TRP A 90 19.00 -27.75 39.54
C TRP A 90 17.51 -27.46 39.64
N THR A 91 17.10 -26.80 40.71
CA THR A 91 15.71 -26.36 40.89
C THR A 91 15.66 -24.86 41.21
N SER A 92 14.59 -24.23 40.77
CA SER A 92 14.19 -22.88 41.18
C SER A 92 12.81 -22.97 41.83
N THR A 93 12.68 -22.46 43.05
CA THR A 93 11.39 -22.44 43.76
C THR A 93 10.86 -21.02 43.80
N ASP A 94 9.64 -20.82 43.31
CA ASP A 94 8.99 -19.51 43.29
C ASP A 94 8.48 -19.06 44.66
N SER A 95 7.95 -17.85 44.77
CA SER A 95 7.39 -17.28 46.02
C SER A 95 6.15 -18.02 46.56
N ARG A 96 5.53 -18.90 45.74
CA ARG A 96 4.39 -19.75 46.12
C ARG A 96 4.82 -21.12 46.58
N GLY A 97 6.14 -21.40 46.59
CA GLY A 97 6.71 -22.69 47.00
C GLY A 97 6.68 -23.77 45.92
N VAL A 98 6.42 -23.40 44.66
CA VAL A 98 6.44 -24.34 43.54
C VAL A 98 7.86 -24.42 42.98
N SER A 99 8.40 -25.66 42.93
CA SER A 99 9.75 -25.92 42.40
C SER A 99 9.71 -26.40 40.95
N TYR A 100 10.57 -25.81 40.14
CA TYR A 100 10.76 -26.12 38.72
C TYR A 100 12.18 -26.64 38.48
N SER A 101 12.32 -27.69 37.66
CA SER A 101 13.65 -28.14 37.23
C SER A 101 14.22 -27.15 36.20
N ILE A 102 15.47 -26.73 36.40
CA ILE A 102 16.19 -25.77 35.53
C ILE A 102 17.55 -26.33 35.12
N ARG A 103 18.15 -25.77 34.06
CA ARG A 103 19.51 -26.14 33.58
C ARG A 103 20.32 -24.88 33.25
N PRO A 104 20.59 -24.00 34.21
CA PRO A 104 21.09 -22.66 33.92
C PRO A 104 22.47 -22.66 33.23
N PHE A 105 23.39 -23.53 33.64
CA PHE A 105 24.72 -23.62 33.03
C PHE A 105 24.73 -24.24 31.63
N GLU A 106 23.85 -25.21 31.40
CA GLU A 106 23.65 -25.77 30.03
C GLU A 106 23.05 -24.72 29.09
N GLN A 107 22.06 -23.97 29.56
CA GLN A 107 21.41 -22.88 28.84
C GLN A 107 22.42 -21.79 28.46
N ALA A 108 23.14 -21.24 29.47
CA ALA A 108 24.16 -20.21 29.23
C ALA A 108 25.24 -20.66 28.22
N ARG A 109 25.70 -21.90 28.34
CA ARG A 109 26.70 -22.49 27.44
C ARG A 109 26.17 -22.67 26.04
N LYS A 110 24.95 -23.15 25.87
CA LYS A 110 24.30 -23.30 24.55
C LYS A 110 24.16 -21.97 23.85
N VAL A 111 23.69 -20.93 24.56
CA VAL A 111 23.55 -19.56 24.07
C VAL A 111 24.90 -18.98 23.64
N LYS A 112 25.95 -19.17 24.40
CA LYS A 112 27.32 -18.75 24.01
C LYS A 112 27.72 -19.29 22.65
N TYR A 113 27.53 -20.57 22.38
CA TYR A 113 27.88 -21.17 21.11
C TYR A 113 26.98 -20.72 19.97
N SER A 114 25.69 -20.52 20.25
CA SER A 114 24.75 -19.96 19.28
C SER A 114 25.16 -18.54 18.88
N LEU A 115 25.45 -17.67 19.85
CA LEU A 115 25.93 -16.30 19.59
C LEU A 115 27.25 -16.29 18.81
N LEU A 116 28.19 -17.17 19.18
CA LEU A 116 29.47 -17.29 18.50
C LEU A 116 29.27 -17.65 17.02
N ASN A 117 28.42 -18.63 16.72
CA ASN A 117 28.10 -19.02 15.35
C ASN A 117 27.41 -17.89 14.59
N TYR A 118 26.43 -17.24 15.21
CA TYR A 118 25.70 -16.11 14.62
C TYR A 118 26.63 -14.94 14.23
N VAL A 119 27.55 -14.54 15.12
CA VAL A 119 28.50 -13.46 14.83
C VAL A 119 29.57 -13.87 13.82
N ALA A 120 29.99 -15.12 13.86
CA ALA A 120 30.99 -15.66 12.92
C ALA A 120 30.45 -15.96 11.52
N GLN A 121 29.13 -16.01 11.32
CA GLN A 121 28.49 -16.34 10.03
C GLN A 121 29.01 -17.65 9.44
N GLU A 122 29.14 -18.70 10.25
CA GLU A 122 29.65 -20.02 9.84
C GLU A 122 31.13 -20.06 9.36
N ASP A 123 31.84 -18.95 9.39
CA ASP A 123 33.26 -18.92 9.10
C ASP A 123 34.06 -19.58 10.24
N LYS A 124 34.57 -20.80 9.99
CA LYS A 124 35.32 -21.57 11.00
C LYS A 124 36.57 -20.87 11.52
N ASP A 125 37.22 -20.07 10.70
CA ASP A 125 38.42 -19.34 11.12
C ASP A 125 38.03 -18.13 11.99
N ARG A 126 36.90 -17.48 11.68
CA ARG A 126 36.31 -16.43 12.51
C ARG A 126 35.82 -16.98 13.84
N VAL A 127 35.18 -18.16 13.87
CA VAL A 127 34.80 -18.87 15.11
C VAL A 127 36.02 -19.06 16.01
N LYS A 128 37.15 -19.57 15.48
CA LYS A 128 38.39 -19.75 16.26
C LYS A 128 38.92 -18.45 16.83
N LYS A 129 38.84 -17.33 16.09
CA LYS A 129 39.30 -16.01 16.53
C LYS A 129 38.41 -15.40 17.59
N LEU A 130 37.09 -15.55 17.51
CA LEU A 130 36.11 -14.97 18.43
C LEU A 130 35.87 -15.80 19.68
N ARG A 131 36.10 -17.12 19.63
CA ARG A 131 35.88 -18.04 20.74
C ARG A 131 36.55 -17.62 22.08
N PRO A 132 37.75 -17.05 22.08
CA PRO A 132 38.39 -16.58 23.32
C PRO A 132 37.76 -15.29 23.90
N ALA A 133 36.85 -14.66 23.16
CA ALA A 133 36.23 -13.40 23.54
C ALA A 133 34.79 -13.55 24.02
N ILE A 134 34.16 -14.70 23.80
CA ILE A 134 32.75 -14.92 24.14
C ILE A 134 32.67 -16.02 25.22
N HIS A 135 32.11 -15.66 26.34
CA HIS A 135 32.04 -16.49 27.57
C HIS A 135 30.60 -16.62 28.04
N ASP A 136 30.38 -17.43 29.05
CA ASP A 136 29.08 -17.65 29.69
C ASP A 136 29.13 -17.41 31.21
N ALA A 137 28.02 -16.94 31.76
CA ALA A 137 27.83 -16.75 33.18
C ALA A 137 26.39 -17.07 33.61
N VAL A 138 26.20 -17.33 34.88
CA VAL A 138 24.87 -17.51 35.48
C VAL A 138 24.71 -16.54 36.64
N ILE A 139 23.57 -15.88 36.72
CA ILE A 139 23.28 -14.91 37.78
C ILE A 139 22.05 -15.33 38.56
N PHE A 140 22.21 -15.38 39.90
CA PHE A 140 21.17 -15.68 40.86
C PHE A 140 20.95 -14.47 41.80
N PRO A 141 20.27 -13.41 41.39
CA PRO A 141 20.27 -12.13 42.13
C PRO A 141 19.50 -12.15 43.43
N GLN A 142 18.75 -13.22 43.72
CA GLN A 142 17.88 -13.33 44.90
C GLN A 142 18.34 -14.36 45.94
N CYS A 143 19.44 -15.02 45.70
CA CYS A 143 19.99 -16.01 46.67
C CYS A 143 21.51 -15.87 46.78
N SER A 144 22.12 -16.54 47.78
CA SER A 144 23.57 -16.60 47.95
C SER A 144 24.08 -18.00 47.66
N ALA A 145 25.10 -18.09 46.79
CA ALA A 145 25.74 -19.35 46.46
C ALA A 145 26.83 -19.72 47.47
N PRO A 146 26.94 -20.99 47.87
CA PRO A 146 27.99 -21.43 48.80
C PRO A 146 29.38 -21.28 48.14
N SER A 147 30.40 -21.04 48.99
CA SER A 147 31.79 -20.91 48.53
C SER A 147 32.42 -22.25 48.11
N SER A 148 31.84 -23.38 48.56
CA SER A 148 32.32 -24.74 48.24
C SER A 148 31.14 -25.72 48.17
N GLY A 149 31.37 -26.90 47.56
CA GLY A 149 30.33 -27.92 47.40
C GLY A 149 29.43 -27.74 46.18
N LEU A 150 29.77 -26.84 45.31
CA LEU A 150 29.08 -26.67 44.02
C LEU A 150 29.44 -27.81 43.04
N PRO A 151 28.52 -28.20 42.15
CA PRO A 151 28.80 -29.23 41.15
C PRO A 151 29.90 -28.79 40.18
N PRO A 152 30.61 -29.75 39.52
CA PRO A 152 31.73 -29.44 38.64
C PRO A 152 31.38 -28.49 37.44
N GLU A 153 30.12 -28.50 37.02
CA GLU A 153 29.63 -27.65 35.93
C GLU A 153 29.41 -26.18 36.34
N ALA A 154 29.37 -25.92 37.65
CA ALA A 154 29.03 -24.62 38.24
C ALA A 154 30.17 -24.09 39.14
N PRO A 155 31.34 -23.75 38.59
CA PRO A 155 32.41 -23.13 39.36
C PRO A 155 31.92 -21.82 39.99
N ARG A 156 32.26 -21.60 41.30
CA ARG A 156 31.83 -20.38 42.02
C ARG A 156 32.19 -19.09 41.25
N ALA A 157 33.31 -19.09 40.55
CA ALA A 157 33.74 -17.94 39.76
C ALA A 157 32.82 -17.56 38.58
N MET A 158 32.00 -18.50 38.09
CA MET A 158 31.04 -18.26 37.03
C MET A 158 29.66 -17.83 37.53
N ILE A 159 29.45 -17.84 38.84
CA ILE A 159 28.19 -17.46 39.48
C ILE A 159 28.31 -16.05 40.03
N ILE A 160 27.31 -15.23 39.72
CA ILE A 160 27.07 -13.94 40.35
C ILE A 160 25.79 -14.10 41.18
N ASP A 161 25.89 -13.97 42.49
CA ASP A 161 24.77 -14.17 43.39
C ASP A 161 24.25 -12.85 44.00
N GLY A 162 23.25 -12.91 44.89
CA GLY A 162 22.67 -11.74 45.51
C GLY A 162 23.65 -10.91 46.35
N VAL A 163 24.72 -11.53 46.90
CA VAL A 163 25.78 -10.80 47.60
C VAL A 163 26.70 -10.10 46.60
N ASP A 164 27.03 -10.76 45.52
CA ASP A 164 27.87 -10.25 44.43
C ASP A 164 27.24 -9.04 43.74
N MET A 165 25.89 -8.87 43.81
CA MET A 165 25.19 -7.69 43.26
C MET A 165 25.65 -6.36 43.90
N GLY A 166 26.24 -6.41 45.10
CA GLY A 166 26.79 -5.23 45.78
C GLY A 166 28.09 -4.69 45.16
N ASP A 167 28.83 -5.54 44.42
CA ASP A 167 29.98 -5.17 43.58
C ASP A 167 29.85 -5.89 42.22
N LEU A 168 28.88 -5.46 41.44
CA LEU A 168 28.53 -6.13 40.19
C LEU A 168 29.64 -6.03 39.16
N GLU A 169 30.31 -4.87 39.04
CA GLU A 169 31.43 -4.68 38.12
C GLU A 169 32.62 -5.58 38.46
N GLY A 170 33.01 -5.64 39.75
CA GLY A 170 34.08 -6.54 40.21
C GLY A 170 33.72 -8.01 39.98
N SER A 171 32.47 -8.37 40.18
CA SER A 171 31.96 -9.73 39.98
C SER A 171 31.95 -10.12 38.47
N LEU A 172 31.57 -9.24 37.58
CA LEU A 172 31.70 -9.45 36.13
C LEU A 172 33.17 -9.62 35.69
N LYS A 173 34.06 -8.78 36.20
CA LYS A 173 35.50 -8.90 35.93
C LYS A 173 36.05 -10.24 36.40
N ARG A 174 35.65 -10.72 37.60
CA ARG A 174 36.01 -12.06 38.13
C ARG A 174 35.59 -13.18 37.16
N VAL A 175 34.39 -13.12 36.59
CA VAL A 175 33.91 -14.11 35.62
C VAL A 175 34.80 -14.10 34.39
N PHE A 176 35.11 -12.93 33.82
CA PHE A 176 36.01 -12.82 32.68
C PHE A 176 37.41 -13.36 32.96
N GLU A 177 37.98 -13.07 34.13
CA GLU A 177 39.30 -13.57 34.55
C GLU A 177 39.31 -15.08 34.68
N HIS A 178 38.24 -15.69 35.23
CA HIS A 178 38.12 -17.15 35.30
C HIS A 178 38.20 -17.81 33.91
N HIS A 179 37.49 -17.28 32.93
CA HIS A 179 37.49 -17.84 31.59
C HIS A 179 38.81 -17.61 30.83
N ARG A 180 39.48 -16.50 31.07
CA ARG A 180 40.74 -16.15 30.40
C ARG A 180 41.96 -16.91 30.90
N GLY A 181 41.94 -17.36 32.12
CA GLY A 181 43.08 -17.97 32.77
C GLY A 181 44.25 -17.00 33.05
N LYS A 182 45.28 -17.45 33.78
CA LYS A 182 46.37 -16.60 34.31
C LYS A 182 47.30 -15.97 33.25
N ASN A 183 47.22 -16.39 31.97
CA ASN A 183 48.15 -15.94 30.90
C ASN A 183 47.42 -15.24 29.74
N ALA A 184 46.22 -14.75 29.93
CA ALA A 184 45.48 -14.13 28.84
C ALA A 184 46.05 -12.77 28.44
N LYS A 185 46.43 -12.65 27.14
CA LYS A 185 46.73 -11.37 26.52
C LYS A 185 45.42 -10.55 26.38
N ARG A 186 45.59 -9.20 26.40
CA ARG A 186 44.46 -8.28 26.15
C ARG A 186 43.75 -8.68 24.86
N LEU A 187 42.42 -8.60 24.87
CA LEU A 187 41.58 -8.98 23.74
C LEU A 187 41.88 -8.04 22.55
N GLN A 188 42.35 -8.60 21.43
CA GLN A 188 42.53 -7.82 20.20
C GLN A 188 41.23 -7.75 19.44
N GLY A 189 40.79 -6.54 19.07
CA GLY A 189 39.60 -6.33 18.27
C GLY A 189 38.26 -6.28 19.04
N GLY A 190 38.32 -6.11 20.37
CA GLY A 190 37.12 -5.97 21.20
C GLY A 190 36.17 -4.85 20.81
N PRO A 191 36.64 -3.63 20.50
CA PRO A 191 35.76 -2.58 19.98
C PRO A 191 35.04 -2.96 18.69
N ALA A 192 35.72 -3.60 17.74
CA ALA A 192 35.11 -4.05 16.49
C ALA A 192 34.06 -5.16 16.71
N LEU A 193 34.25 -6.03 17.73
CA LEU A 193 33.26 -7.02 18.12
C LEU A 193 32.01 -6.35 18.71
N ILE A 194 32.16 -5.32 19.51
CA ILE A 194 31.03 -4.56 20.08
C ILE A 194 30.26 -3.84 18.98
N GLU A 195 30.93 -3.18 18.04
CA GLU A 195 30.26 -2.56 16.88
C GLU A 195 29.47 -3.58 16.05
N GLU A 196 30.03 -4.76 15.84
CA GLU A 196 29.34 -5.86 15.15
C GLU A 196 28.10 -6.33 15.91
N LEU A 197 28.18 -6.46 17.24
CA LEU A 197 27.03 -6.80 18.08
C LEU A 197 25.94 -5.73 18.02
N LEU A 198 26.31 -4.44 18.14
CA LEU A 198 25.38 -3.32 18.03
C LEU A 198 24.65 -3.33 16.68
N ARG A 199 25.40 -3.48 15.60
CA ARG A 199 24.83 -3.53 14.25
C ARG A 199 23.85 -4.69 14.05
N ARG A 200 24.10 -5.85 14.67
CA ARG A 200 23.30 -7.06 14.48
C ARG A 200 22.15 -7.21 15.45
N LEU A 201 22.38 -6.88 16.74
CA LEU A 201 21.44 -7.15 17.82
C LEU A 201 20.55 -5.94 18.17
N ALA A 202 21.00 -4.72 17.85
CA ALA A 202 20.24 -3.49 18.08
C ALA A 202 20.18 -2.59 16.84
N PRO A 203 19.81 -3.09 15.65
CA PRO A 203 19.68 -2.23 14.47
C PRO A 203 18.51 -1.28 14.64
N SER A 204 18.73 0.02 14.40
CA SER A 204 17.62 0.96 14.21
C SER A 204 17.19 0.90 12.76
N LEU A 205 15.96 0.48 12.51
CA LEU A 205 15.38 0.46 11.19
C LEU A 205 13.95 1.01 11.22
N VAL A 206 13.58 1.73 10.17
CA VAL A 206 12.22 2.16 9.92
C VAL A 206 11.75 1.39 8.69
N MET A 207 10.69 0.61 8.84
CA MET A 207 10.05 -0.01 7.68
C MET A 207 9.37 1.07 6.87
N ALA A 208 9.75 1.21 5.60
CA ALA A 208 9.04 2.07 4.68
C ALA A 208 7.60 1.56 4.52
N ASN A 209 6.66 2.50 4.42
CA ASN A 209 5.29 2.20 4.02
C ASN A 209 5.08 2.69 2.59
N PRO A 210 5.50 1.93 1.57
CA PRO A 210 5.35 2.32 0.20
C PRO A 210 3.88 2.45 -0.18
N LEU A 211 3.58 3.28 -1.18
CA LEU A 211 2.22 3.53 -1.66
C LEU A 211 1.51 2.23 -2.06
N ALA A 212 2.24 1.25 -2.58
CA ALA A 212 1.69 -0.05 -2.94
C ALA A 212 0.97 -0.75 -1.76
N VAL A 213 1.46 -0.61 -0.54
CA VAL A 213 0.82 -1.17 0.67
C VAL A 213 -0.48 -0.44 0.98
N SER A 214 -0.47 0.89 0.88
CA SER A 214 -1.68 1.72 1.08
C SER A 214 -2.76 1.38 0.06
N LEU A 215 -2.38 1.16 -1.22
CA LEU A 215 -3.30 0.76 -2.29
C LEU A 215 -4.11 -0.50 -1.93
N VAL A 216 -3.45 -1.52 -1.38
CA VAL A 216 -4.12 -2.79 -1.00
C VAL A 216 -5.17 -2.56 0.09
N THR A 217 -4.87 -1.71 1.07
CA THR A 217 -5.79 -1.40 2.17
C THR A 217 -6.98 -0.57 1.69
N GLU A 218 -6.73 0.48 0.93
CA GLU A 218 -7.74 1.36 0.38
C GLU A 218 -8.65 0.64 -0.63
N GLN A 219 -8.10 -0.28 -1.43
CA GLN A 219 -8.89 -1.09 -2.36
C GLN A 219 -9.98 -1.90 -1.65
N ARG A 220 -9.72 -2.44 -0.46
CA ARG A 220 -10.73 -3.16 0.33
C ARG A 220 -11.86 -2.22 0.80
N GLU A 221 -11.52 -0.99 1.14
CA GLU A 221 -12.52 0.02 1.52
C GLU A 221 -13.41 0.41 0.32
N TYR A 222 -12.82 0.58 -0.87
CA TYR A 222 -13.57 0.84 -2.10
C TYR A 222 -14.54 -0.28 -2.46
N VAL A 223 -14.15 -1.54 -2.31
CA VAL A 223 -15.05 -2.67 -2.57
C VAL A 223 -16.29 -2.58 -1.67
N ARG A 224 -16.11 -2.32 -0.37
CA ARG A 224 -17.22 -2.19 0.59
C ARG A 224 -18.16 -1.02 0.27
N LEU A 225 -17.59 0.14 -0.11
CA LEU A 225 -18.38 1.32 -0.48
C LEU A 225 -19.21 1.05 -1.73
N THR A 226 -18.63 0.33 -2.66
CA THR A 226 -19.21 -0.08 -3.91
C THR A 226 -20.37 -1.07 -3.74
N GLU A 227 -20.20 -2.09 -2.88
CA GLU A 227 -21.28 -3.03 -2.53
C GLU A 227 -22.48 -2.29 -1.93
N ARG A 228 -22.25 -1.31 -1.06
CA ARG A 228 -23.30 -0.48 -0.48
C ARG A 228 -24.05 0.35 -1.54
N GLN A 229 -23.36 0.86 -2.56
CA GLN A 229 -24.02 1.56 -3.68
C GLN A 229 -24.84 0.60 -4.54
N ALA A 230 -24.36 -0.62 -4.78
CA ALA A 230 -25.13 -1.63 -5.51
C ALA A 230 -26.44 -2.00 -4.78
N GLU A 231 -26.46 -1.98 -3.44
CA GLU A 231 -27.69 -2.13 -2.66
C GLU A 231 -28.70 -1.01 -2.94
N LEU A 232 -28.26 0.23 -3.18
CA LEU A 232 -29.14 1.33 -3.56
C LEU A 232 -29.85 1.06 -4.89
N LEU A 233 -29.13 0.51 -5.88
CA LEU A 233 -29.74 0.08 -7.15
C LEU A 233 -30.79 -1.01 -6.97
N HIS A 234 -30.64 -1.87 -5.97
CA HIS A 234 -31.63 -2.90 -5.68
C HIS A 234 -32.99 -2.28 -5.26
N HIS A 235 -32.95 -1.14 -4.58
CA HIS A 235 -34.17 -0.41 -4.20
C HIS A 235 -34.85 0.25 -5.41
N LEU A 236 -34.08 0.57 -6.47
CA LEU A 236 -34.59 1.15 -7.72
C LEU A 236 -35.07 0.09 -8.74
N ARG A 237 -35.20 -1.18 -8.35
CA ARG A 237 -35.61 -2.28 -9.24
C ARG A 237 -36.98 -2.09 -9.91
N ARG A 238 -37.84 -1.26 -9.34
CA ARG A 238 -39.21 -1.03 -9.85
C ARG A 238 -39.23 0.01 -10.98
N SER A 239 -38.25 0.91 -11.07
CA SER A 239 -38.19 1.92 -12.12
C SER A 239 -37.64 1.30 -13.39
N ARG A 240 -38.45 1.31 -14.46
CA ARG A 240 -38.00 0.87 -15.78
C ARG A 240 -37.23 1.96 -16.53
N ARG A 241 -37.46 3.22 -16.17
CA ARG A 241 -36.84 4.38 -16.80
C ARG A 241 -36.21 5.29 -15.76
N LEU A 242 -34.89 5.32 -15.73
CA LEU A 242 -34.14 6.02 -14.70
C LEU A 242 -32.96 6.80 -15.28
N ALA A 243 -32.82 8.03 -14.85
CA ALA A 243 -31.65 8.86 -15.10
C ALA A 243 -30.85 8.99 -13.79
N VAL A 244 -29.61 8.51 -13.77
CA VAL A 244 -28.74 8.55 -12.61
C VAL A 244 -27.67 9.63 -12.84
N SER A 245 -27.77 10.73 -12.09
CA SER A 245 -26.77 11.80 -12.08
C SER A 245 -25.76 11.60 -10.97
N GLY A 246 -24.58 12.16 -11.11
CA GLY A 246 -23.59 12.18 -10.02
C GLY A 246 -22.23 12.71 -10.47
N CYS A 247 -21.43 13.13 -9.52
CA CYS A 247 -20.07 13.62 -9.77
C CYS A 247 -19.13 12.52 -10.31
N ALA A 248 -17.96 12.91 -10.82
CA ALA A 248 -16.88 11.96 -11.06
C ALA A 248 -16.54 11.21 -9.77
N GLY A 249 -16.30 9.91 -9.86
CA GLY A 249 -16.01 9.07 -8.69
C GLY A 249 -17.24 8.65 -7.86
N SER A 250 -18.49 8.97 -8.29
CA SER A 250 -19.71 8.51 -7.63
C SER A 250 -20.10 7.06 -7.92
N GLY A 251 -19.35 6.34 -8.79
CA GLY A 251 -19.60 4.93 -9.08
C GLY A 251 -20.58 4.64 -10.21
N LYS A 252 -21.01 5.63 -11.01
CA LYS A 252 -21.97 5.50 -12.13
C LYS A 252 -21.71 4.31 -13.06
N THR A 253 -20.53 4.25 -13.64
CA THR A 253 -20.14 3.17 -14.56
C THR A 253 -20.26 1.79 -13.96
N MET A 254 -19.90 1.66 -12.66
CA MET A 254 -20.00 0.39 -11.98
C MET A 254 -21.46 0.00 -11.73
N LEU A 255 -22.28 0.96 -11.33
CA LEU A 255 -23.71 0.77 -11.19
C LEU A 255 -24.37 0.39 -12.54
N ALA A 256 -23.91 1.00 -13.66
CA ALA A 256 -24.33 0.63 -15.00
C ALA A 256 -24.00 -0.83 -15.33
N VAL A 257 -22.78 -1.29 -15.02
CA VAL A 257 -22.34 -2.68 -15.21
C VAL A 257 -23.15 -3.65 -14.35
N GLU A 258 -23.33 -3.36 -13.05
CA GLU A 258 -24.10 -4.24 -12.16
C GLU A 258 -25.58 -4.32 -12.55
N LYS A 259 -26.17 -3.19 -13.00
CA LYS A 259 -27.52 -3.20 -13.52
C LYS A 259 -27.64 -4.00 -14.82
N ALA A 260 -26.65 -3.90 -15.70
CA ALA A 260 -26.62 -4.68 -16.94
C ALA A 260 -26.55 -6.19 -16.67
N LYS A 261 -25.69 -6.61 -15.74
CA LYS A 261 -25.58 -8.00 -15.31
C LYS A 261 -26.88 -8.53 -14.73
N GLN A 262 -27.53 -7.71 -13.89
CA GLN A 262 -28.82 -8.06 -13.30
C GLN A 262 -29.90 -8.26 -14.35
N LEU A 263 -30.04 -7.32 -15.31
CA LEU A 263 -31.03 -7.41 -16.37
C LEU A 263 -30.79 -8.62 -17.28
N ALA A 264 -29.55 -8.92 -17.62
CA ALA A 264 -29.19 -10.11 -18.37
C ALA A 264 -29.52 -11.40 -17.61
N ALA A 265 -29.24 -11.44 -16.29
CA ALA A 265 -29.59 -12.58 -15.43
C ALA A 265 -31.12 -12.77 -15.30
N ASP A 266 -31.89 -11.67 -15.34
CA ASP A 266 -33.36 -11.69 -15.35
C ASP A 266 -33.92 -12.08 -16.75
N GLY A 267 -33.06 -12.37 -17.75
CA GLY A 267 -33.40 -12.84 -19.08
C GLY A 267 -33.67 -11.74 -20.11
N PHE A 268 -33.44 -10.48 -19.79
CA PHE A 268 -33.59 -9.37 -20.72
C PHE A 268 -32.40 -9.27 -21.67
N ARG A 269 -32.68 -9.16 -22.98
CA ARG A 269 -31.65 -8.81 -23.96
C ARG A 269 -31.23 -7.35 -23.76
N THR A 270 -30.02 -7.16 -23.23
CA THR A 270 -29.55 -5.87 -22.70
C THR A 270 -28.42 -5.30 -23.54
N LEU A 271 -28.50 -4.01 -23.88
CA LEU A 271 -27.42 -3.23 -24.50
C LEU A 271 -26.82 -2.29 -23.46
N VAL A 272 -25.48 -2.25 -23.39
CA VAL A 272 -24.74 -1.17 -22.73
C VAL A 272 -24.00 -0.39 -23.79
N THR A 273 -24.22 0.91 -23.84
CA THR A 273 -23.55 1.80 -24.82
C THR A 273 -22.96 3.04 -24.15
N CYS A 274 -21.89 3.55 -24.73
CA CYS A 274 -21.22 4.79 -24.34
C CYS A 274 -20.59 5.44 -25.59
N PHE A 275 -20.17 6.69 -25.45
CA PHE A 275 -19.50 7.38 -26.55
C PHE A 275 -18.00 7.01 -26.65
N ASN A 276 -17.30 6.95 -25.52
CA ASN A 276 -15.84 6.78 -25.46
C ASN A 276 -15.41 5.34 -25.82
N LYS A 277 -14.47 5.20 -26.77
CA LYS A 277 -13.93 3.88 -27.19
C LYS A 277 -13.18 3.16 -26.07
N GLY A 278 -12.37 3.88 -25.28
CA GLY A 278 -11.62 3.30 -24.16
C GLY A 278 -12.56 2.75 -23.07
N LEU A 279 -13.60 3.52 -22.73
CA LEU A 279 -14.64 3.08 -21.79
C LEU A 279 -15.38 1.85 -22.33
N SER A 280 -15.73 1.83 -23.62
CA SER A 280 -16.37 0.67 -24.24
C SER A 280 -15.50 -0.59 -24.12
N GLY A 281 -14.19 -0.49 -24.36
CA GLY A 281 -13.25 -1.60 -24.13
C GLY A 281 -13.25 -2.12 -22.69
N TYR A 282 -13.20 -1.21 -21.72
CA TYR A 282 -13.30 -1.55 -20.30
C TYR A 282 -14.63 -2.25 -19.96
N LEU A 283 -15.77 -1.76 -20.48
CA LEU A 283 -17.08 -2.36 -20.27
C LEU A 283 -17.16 -3.77 -20.87
N VAL A 284 -16.61 -3.98 -22.08
CA VAL A 284 -16.53 -5.31 -22.72
C VAL A 284 -15.76 -6.30 -21.84
N GLU A 285 -14.60 -5.89 -21.33
CA GLU A 285 -13.79 -6.74 -20.44
C GLU A 285 -14.55 -7.13 -19.16
N ARG A 286 -15.26 -6.18 -18.54
CA ARG A 286 -16.00 -6.37 -17.29
C ARG A 286 -17.27 -7.21 -17.42
N THR A 287 -17.78 -7.36 -18.63
CA THR A 287 -19.03 -8.07 -18.94
C THR A 287 -18.81 -9.28 -19.84
N ALA A 288 -17.54 -9.67 -20.06
CA ALA A 288 -17.19 -10.81 -20.89
C ALA A 288 -17.85 -12.11 -20.37
N GLY A 289 -18.43 -12.89 -21.30
CA GLY A 289 -19.05 -14.20 -20.98
C GLY A 289 -20.45 -14.13 -20.38
N ILE A 290 -21.11 -12.98 -20.39
CA ILE A 290 -22.51 -12.85 -19.93
C ILE A 290 -23.45 -12.96 -21.13
N ASP A 291 -24.27 -14.01 -21.15
CA ASP A 291 -25.25 -14.24 -22.18
C ASP A 291 -26.37 -13.17 -22.16
N GLY A 292 -26.84 -12.76 -23.33
CA GLY A 292 -27.89 -11.75 -23.46
C GLY A 292 -27.42 -10.29 -23.29
N LEU A 293 -26.12 -10.07 -22.96
CA LEU A 293 -25.56 -8.74 -22.79
C LEU A 293 -24.66 -8.35 -23.98
N VAL A 294 -24.96 -7.21 -24.58
CA VAL A 294 -24.20 -6.61 -25.69
C VAL A 294 -23.59 -5.30 -25.22
N VAL A 295 -22.29 -5.10 -25.45
CA VAL A 295 -21.59 -3.83 -25.17
C VAL A 295 -21.00 -3.28 -26.45
N ALA A 296 -21.33 -2.04 -26.78
CA ALA A 296 -20.78 -1.37 -27.94
C ALA A 296 -20.65 0.14 -27.72
N ASN A 297 -19.59 0.73 -28.29
CA ASN A 297 -19.51 2.17 -28.48
C ASN A 297 -20.58 2.60 -29.49
N TYR A 298 -21.24 3.74 -29.26
CA TYR A 298 -22.37 4.20 -30.06
C TYR A 298 -22.09 4.22 -31.58
N HIS A 299 -20.98 4.78 -32.01
CA HIS A 299 -20.62 4.81 -33.44
C HIS A 299 -20.35 3.42 -34.00
N LYS A 300 -19.71 2.53 -33.24
CA LYS A 300 -19.50 1.14 -33.65
C LYS A 300 -20.84 0.41 -33.80
N LEU A 301 -21.78 0.66 -32.88
CA LEU A 301 -23.12 0.09 -32.90
C LEU A 301 -23.86 0.52 -34.20
N CYS A 302 -23.83 1.83 -34.53
CA CYS A 302 -24.44 2.33 -35.74
C CYS A 302 -23.85 1.65 -37.00
N ALA A 303 -22.52 1.54 -37.08
CA ALA A 303 -21.84 0.91 -38.20
C ALA A 303 -22.18 -0.59 -38.35
N GLU A 304 -22.17 -1.33 -37.25
CA GLU A 304 -22.49 -2.76 -37.26
C GLU A 304 -23.94 -3.03 -37.62
N PHE A 305 -24.89 -2.22 -37.15
CA PHE A 305 -26.31 -2.42 -37.39
C PHE A 305 -26.66 -2.00 -38.82
N ALA A 306 -26.14 -0.88 -39.31
CA ALA A 306 -26.30 -0.49 -40.70
C ALA A 306 -25.77 -1.56 -41.67
N SER A 307 -24.59 -2.13 -41.37
CA SER A 307 -24.05 -3.24 -42.17
C SER A 307 -24.92 -4.49 -42.12
N LYS A 308 -25.38 -4.90 -40.93
CA LYS A 308 -26.25 -6.08 -40.76
C LYS A 308 -27.60 -5.93 -41.50
N ALA A 309 -28.14 -4.72 -41.51
CA ALA A 309 -29.43 -4.42 -42.15
C ALA A 309 -29.30 -3.98 -43.63
N GLU A 310 -28.10 -3.99 -44.18
CA GLU A 310 -27.81 -3.57 -45.53
C GLU A 310 -28.30 -2.14 -45.83
N VAL A 311 -28.18 -1.25 -44.85
CA VAL A 311 -28.43 0.19 -45.02
C VAL A 311 -27.29 0.78 -45.82
N GLY A 312 -27.58 1.61 -46.83
CA GLY A 312 -26.60 2.20 -47.74
C GLY A 312 -25.73 3.29 -47.12
N TRP A 313 -25.36 3.14 -45.86
CA TRP A 313 -24.50 4.06 -45.13
C TRP A 313 -23.21 3.36 -44.69
N ALA A 314 -22.08 4.05 -44.84
CA ALA A 314 -20.78 3.61 -44.38
C ALA A 314 -20.08 4.70 -43.55
N PRO A 315 -19.38 4.36 -42.45
CA PRO A 315 -18.70 5.34 -41.62
C PRO A 315 -17.57 6.07 -42.36
N GLY A 316 -17.52 7.42 -42.22
CA GLY A 316 -16.49 8.31 -42.73
C GLY A 316 -16.61 9.67 -42.06
N ASP A 317 -15.55 10.51 -42.09
CA ASP A 317 -15.45 11.74 -41.30
C ASP A 317 -16.61 12.73 -41.48
N SER A 318 -17.22 12.78 -42.68
CA SER A 318 -18.38 13.65 -43.01
C SER A 318 -19.74 12.95 -42.84
N SER A 319 -19.79 11.66 -42.57
CA SER A 319 -21.03 10.86 -42.56
C SER A 319 -21.56 10.56 -41.14
N TRP A 320 -20.84 10.91 -40.10
CA TRP A 320 -21.24 10.62 -38.72
C TRP A 320 -22.51 11.35 -38.25
N GLU A 321 -22.87 12.46 -38.90
CA GLU A 321 -24.14 13.14 -38.65
C GLU A 321 -25.35 12.30 -39.05
N MET A 322 -25.17 11.40 -40.02
CA MET A 322 -26.22 10.49 -40.52
C MET A 322 -26.27 9.16 -39.73
N ALA A 323 -25.36 8.94 -38.81
CA ALA A 323 -25.29 7.69 -38.03
C ALA A 323 -26.59 7.39 -37.24
N PRO A 324 -27.26 8.38 -36.61
CA PRO A 324 -28.56 8.15 -35.97
C PRO A 324 -29.63 7.64 -36.91
N ASP A 325 -29.75 8.28 -38.10
CA ASP A 325 -30.76 7.91 -39.09
C ASP A 325 -30.50 6.50 -39.66
N ALA A 326 -29.21 6.18 -39.92
CA ALA A 326 -28.82 4.85 -40.36
C ALA A 326 -29.14 3.77 -39.32
N LEU A 327 -29.01 4.09 -38.04
CA LEU A 327 -29.34 3.18 -36.94
C LEU A 327 -30.86 2.96 -36.87
N ILE A 328 -31.68 4.00 -36.99
CA ILE A 328 -33.13 3.92 -36.99
C ILE A 328 -33.57 3.05 -38.18
N GLU A 329 -33.10 3.33 -39.39
CA GLU A 329 -33.42 2.54 -40.58
C GLU A 329 -33.02 1.06 -40.43
N ALA A 330 -31.87 0.80 -39.79
CA ALA A 330 -31.41 -0.56 -39.56
C ALA A 330 -32.35 -1.37 -38.66
N VAL A 331 -32.86 -0.79 -37.55
CA VAL A 331 -33.79 -1.48 -36.64
C VAL A 331 -35.22 -1.54 -37.19
N GLU A 332 -35.60 -0.64 -38.08
CA GLU A 332 -36.89 -0.73 -38.83
C GLU A 332 -36.86 -1.90 -39.81
N ARG A 333 -35.74 -2.06 -40.55
CA ARG A 333 -35.56 -3.19 -41.48
C ARG A 333 -35.41 -4.54 -40.79
N LYS A 334 -34.76 -4.56 -39.59
CA LYS A 334 -34.48 -5.75 -38.81
C LYS A 334 -34.86 -5.56 -37.34
N PRO A 335 -36.17 -5.71 -37.01
CA PRO A 335 -36.63 -5.54 -35.62
C PRO A 335 -35.98 -6.46 -34.60
N GLU A 336 -35.41 -7.59 -35.03
CA GLU A 336 -34.63 -8.50 -34.17
C GLU A 336 -33.33 -7.90 -33.65
N LEU A 337 -32.91 -6.74 -34.14
CA LEU A 337 -31.76 -5.99 -33.62
C LEU A 337 -32.09 -5.24 -32.32
N ARG A 338 -33.38 -5.07 -31.96
CA ARG A 338 -33.83 -4.36 -30.76
C ARG A 338 -33.50 -5.10 -29.49
N PHE A 339 -33.53 -4.38 -28.39
CA PHE A 339 -33.22 -4.83 -27.04
C PHE A 339 -34.42 -4.60 -26.11
N ASP A 340 -34.52 -5.42 -25.06
CA ASP A 340 -35.51 -5.22 -23.99
C ASP A 340 -35.08 -4.13 -23.02
N ALA A 341 -33.75 -3.95 -22.90
CA ALA A 341 -33.15 -2.97 -22.03
C ALA A 341 -31.95 -2.27 -22.69
N VAL A 342 -31.86 -0.96 -22.53
CA VAL A 342 -30.74 -0.12 -22.98
C VAL A 342 -30.18 0.64 -21.78
N ILE A 343 -28.86 0.57 -21.60
CA ILE A 343 -28.11 1.32 -20.61
C ILE A 343 -27.13 2.23 -21.34
N VAL A 344 -27.21 3.52 -21.06
CA VAL A 344 -26.32 4.55 -21.63
C VAL A 344 -25.41 5.06 -20.52
N ASP A 345 -24.11 4.86 -20.65
CA ASP A 345 -23.12 5.41 -19.71
C ASP A 345 -22.41 6.62 -20.32
N GLU A 346 -21.97 7.57 -19.47
CA GLU A 346 -21.41 8.86 -19.86
C GLU A 346 -22.32 9.63 -20.85
N ALA A 347 -23.61 9.66 -20.56
CA ALA A 347 -24.64 10.20 -21.44
C ALA A 347 -24.52 11.70 -21.72
N GLN A 348 -23.74 12.45 -20.93
CA GLN A 348 -23.43 13.86 -21.19
C GLN A 348 -22.63 14.06 -22.49
N ASP A 349 -22.05 13.00 -23.08
CA ASP A 349 -21.34 13.05 -24.34
C ASP A 349 -22.26 12.77 -25.54
N PHE A 350 -23.54 12.44 -25.29
CA PHE A 350 -24.52 12.17 -26.34
C PHE A 350 -25.15 13.46 -26.85
N LYS A 351 -25.28 13.57 -28.18
CA LYS A 351 -26.00 14.67 -28.81
C LYS A 351 -27.51 14.45 -28.71
N ASP A 352 -28.28 15.53 -28.63
CA ASP A 352 -29.73 15.46 -28.50
C ASP A 352 -30.38 14.64 -29.63
N THR A 353 -29.88 14.74 -30.84
CA THR A 353 -30.36 13.99 -32.02
C THR A 353 -30.15 12.48 -31.91
N TRP A 354 -29.23 12.02 -31.03
CA TRP A 354 -28.96 10.58 -30.88
C TRP A 354 -29.99 9.85 -30.03
N TRP A 355 -30.72 10.58 -29.17
CA TRP A 355 -31.71 9.97 -28.29
C TRP A 355 -32.85 9.28 -29.04
N VAL A 356 -33.26 9.83 -30.19
CA VAL A 356 -34.28 9.20 -31.03
C VAL A 356 -33.81 7.82 -31.51
N SER A 357 -32.57 7.71 -31.95
CA SER A 357 -31.99 6.43 -32.39
C SER A 357 -31.76 5.44 -31.21
N ILE A 358 -31.41 5.93 -30.01
CA ILE A 358 -31.32 5.10 -28.82
C ILE A 358 -32.68 4.53 -28.41
N LEU A 359 -33.73 5.34 -28.44
CA LEU A 359 -35.11 4.90 -28.14
C LEU A 359 -35.62 3.88 -29.14
N SER A 360 -35.28 4.02 -30.45
CA SER A 360 -35.66 3.05 -31.48
C SER A 360 -35.05 1.66 -31.29
N LEU A 361 -33.95 1.56 -30.52
CA LEU A 361 -33.34 0.29 -30.14
C LEU A 361 -34.17 -0.52 -29.13
N LEU A 362 -35.14 0.08 -28.44
CA LEU A 362 -35.98 -0.62 -27.50
C LEU A 362 -37.05 -1.44 -28.20
N SER A 363 -37.29 -2.67 -27.73
CA SER A 363 -38.34 -3.55 -28.25
C SER A 363 -39.74 -2.96 -28.06
N SER A 364 -39.94 -2.13 -27.03
CA SER A 364 -41.12 -1.32 -26.76
C SER A 364 -40.69 0.09 -26.39
N GLU A 365 -41.20 1.09 -27.10
CA GLU A 365 -40.88 2.49 -26.84
C GLU A 365 -41.46 3.00 -25.53
N GLU A 366 -42.61 2.44 -25.07
CA GLU A 366 -43.29 2.83 -23.82
C GLU A 366 -42.80 2.02 -22.62
N ASP A 367 -42.70 0.69 -22.76
CA ASP A 367 -42.38 -0.25 -21.69
C ASP A 367 -40.92 -0.69 -21.63
N GLY A 368 -40.09 -0.30 -22.58
CA GLY A 368 -38.70 -0.67 -22.65
C GLY A 368 -37.89 -0.11 -21.48
N ILE A 369 -36.94 -0.88 -21.02
CA ILE A 369 -36.09 -0.52 -19.88
C ILE A 369 -34.97 0.41 -20.35
N LEU A 370 -34.90 1.62 -19.78
CA LEU A 370 -33.88 2.62 -20.12
C LEU A 370 -33.20 3.17 -18.86
N TYR A 371 -31.92 2.94 -18.73
CA TYR A 371 -31.09 3.55 -17.71
C TYR A 371 -30.05 4.48 -18.34
N VAL A 372 -29.96 5.68 -17.83
CA VAL A 372 -29.07 6.73 -18.33
C VAL A 372 -28.18 7.22 -17.21
N PHE A 373 -26.88 6.98 -17.30
CA PHE A 373 -25.88 7.44 -16.34
C PHE A 373 -25.12 8.63 -16.90
N PHE A 374 -25.03 9.71 -16.15
CA PHE A 374 -24.38 10.93 -16.62
C PHE A 374 -23.73 11.75 -15.49
N ASP A 375 -22.74 12.57 -15.87
CA ASP A 375 -22.08 13.52 -14.98
C ASP A 375 -22.53 14.94 -15.31
N ASP A 376 -23.02 15.66 -14.30
CA ASP A 376 -23.50 17.03 -14.47
C ASP A 376 -22.38 18.02 -14.80
N ASN A 377 -21.15 17.69 -14.36
CA ASN A 377 -20.00 18.58 -14.45
C ASN A 377 -19.07 18.29 -15.66
N GLN A 378 -19.18 17.14 -16.32
CA GLN A 378 -18.26 16.76 -17.41
C GLN A 378 -18.74 17.17 -18.81
N ARG A 379 -19.39 18.33 -18.96
CA ARG A 379 -19.72 18.87 -20.28
C ARG A 379 -18.46 19.41 -20.97
N VAL A 380 -17.81 18.57 -21.78
CA VAL A 380 -16.67 18.98 -22.62
C VAL A 380 -17.16 19.62 -23.93
N TYR A 381 -18.40 19.33 -24.32
CA TYR A 381 -19.01 19.83 -25.56
C TYR A 381 -20.24 20.66 -25.19
N GLY A 382 -20.17 21.98 -25.30
CA GLY A 382 -21.23 22.92 -24.90
C GLY A 382 -22.60 22.65 -25.55
N GLY A 383 -23.68 22.76 -24.76
CA GLY A 383 -25.07 22.63 -25.15
C GLY A 383 -26.00 22.46 -23.95
N GLU A 384 -27.28 22.78 -24.05
CA GLU A 384 -28.31 22.39 -23.08
C GLU A 384 -28.49 20.87 -23.11
N ARG A 385 -28.67 20.24 -21.94
CA ARG A 385 -28.90 18.79 -21.88
C ARG A 385 -30.37 18.50 -22.15
N VAL A 386 -30.63 17.69 -23.15
CA VAL A 386 -31.94 17.10 -23.38
C VAL A 386 -31.87 15.61 -23.11
N LEU A 387 -32.40 15.16 -21.97
CA LEU A 387 -32.62 13.76 -21.69
C LEU A 387 -33.99 13.34 -22.26
N PRO A 388 -34.17 12.06 -22.62
CA PRO A 388 -35.49 11.54 -23.01
C PRO A 388 -36.53 11.83 -21.92
N SER A 389 -37.75 12.16 -22.36
CA SER A 389 -38.86 12.36 -21.42
C SER A 389 -39.24 11.08 -20.68
N GLY A 390 -39.80 11.23 -19.47
CA GLY A 390 -40.29 10.10 -18.68
C GLY A 390 -39.23 9.33 -17.91
N LEU A 391 -38.01 9.88 -17.75
CA LEU A 391 -37.00 9.35 -16.86
C LEU A 391 -37.18 9.92 -15.43
N GLU A 392 -37.19 9.03 -14.45
CA GLU A 392 -37.06 9.40 -13.03
C GLU A 392 -35.63 9.79 -12.73
N LEU A 393 -35.38 10.90 -12.02
CA LEU A 393 -34.04 11.36 -11.69
C LEU A 393 -33.61 10.82 -10.32
N SER A 394 -32.44 10.20 -10.26
CA SER A 394 -31.82 9.70 -9.03
C SER A 394 -30.40 10.22 -8.88
N PRO A 395 -30.16 11.23 -8.03
CA PRO A 395 -28.83 11.76 -7.84
C PRO A 395 -27.97 10.86 -6.94
N LEU A 396 -26.68 10.75 -7.29
CA LEU A 396 -25.64 10.17 -6.44
C LEU A 396 -24.79 11.31 -5.86
N ASP A 397 -25.02 11.62 -4.61
CA ASP A 397 -24.41 12.74 -3.88
C ASP A 397 -23.12 12.35 -3.12
N GLU A 398 -22.61 11.12 -3.32
CA GLU A 398 -21.42 10.63 -2.66
C GLU A 398 -20.29 10.33 -3.67
N ASN A 399 -19.08 10.84 -3.37
CA ASN A 399 -17.85 10.39 -4.05
C ASN A 399 -17.24 9.25 -3.24
N VAL A 400 -17.24 8.05 -3.82
CA VAL A 400 -16.78 6.81 -3.15
C VAL A 400 -15.47 6.28 -3.72
N ARG A 401 -14.96 6.85 -4.82
CA ARG A 401 -13.82 6.30 -5.58
C ARG A 401 -12.52 7.05 -5.43
N ASN A 402 -12.58 8.35 -5.19
CA ASN A 402 -11.39 9.13 -4.91
C ASN A 402 -11.09 9.13 -3.42
N THR A 403 -9.81 9.15 -3.04
CA THR A 403 -9.46 9.46 -1.66
C THR A 403 -9.92 10.88 -1.30
N ARG A 404 -10.12 11.15 0.00
CA ARG A 404 -10.51 12.50 0.45
C ARG A 404 -9.45 13.56 0.11
N ALA A 405 -8.17 13.15 0.05
CA ALA A 405 -7.09 14.04 -0.37
C ALA A 405 -7.22 14.45 -1.84
N ILE A 406 -7.56 13.50 -2.73
CA ILE A 406 -7.82 13.77 -4.14
C ILE A 406 -9.08 14.60 -4.29
N PHE A 407 -10.16 14.23 -3.61
CA PHE A 407 -11.44 14.92 -3.71
C PHE A 407 -11.31 16.42 -3.40
N ARG A 408 -10.51 16.82 -2.41
CA ARG A 408 -10.24 18.24 -2.11
C ARG A 408 -9.64 19.02 -3.29
N CYS A 409 -8.96 18.35 -4.21
CA CYS A 409 -8.44 18.97 -5.44
C CYS A 409 -9.45 18.95 -6.58
N VAL A 410 -10.44 18.06 -6.54
CA VAL A 410 -11.52 17.95 -7.53
C VAL A 410 -12.66 18.92 -7.24
N ASP A 411 -13.02 19.05 -5.98
CA ASP A 411 -14.17 19.83 -5.49
C ASP A 411 -14.22 21.29 -5.99
N PRO A 412 -13.11 22.07 -6.06
CA PRO A 412 -13.13 23.43 -6.59
C PRO A 412 -13.55 23.56 -8.06
N PHE A 413 -13.47 22.46 -8.81
CA PHE A 413 -13.85 22.40 -10.24
C PHE A 413 -15.23 21.78 -10.46
N TYR A 414 -15.90 21.34 -9.40
CA TYR A 414 -17.26 20.84 -9.46
C TYR A 414 -18.25 22.01 -9.53
N GLN A 415 -19.12 22.00 -10.53
CA GLN A 415 -20.11 23.04 -10.80
C GLN A 415 -21.55 22.51 -10.76
N GLY A 416 -21.76 21.28 -10.25
CA GLY A 416 -23.08 20.69 -10.06
C GLY A 416 -23.89 21.40 -8.97
N GLU A 417 -25.23 21.22 -9.00
CA GLU A 417 -26.15 21.88 -8.07
C GLU A 417 -26.09 21.28 -6.65
N ASP A 418 -25.87 19.98 -6.54
CA ASP A 418 -25.88 19.27 -5.26
C ASP A 418 -24.48 19.14 -4.66
N PRO A 419 -24.32 19.39 -3.34
CA PRO A 419 -23.04 19.22 -2.67
C PRO A 419 -22.65 17.76 -2.60
N VAL A 420 -21.40 17.44 -2.97
CA VAL A 420 -20.88 16.08 -2.98
C VAL A 420 -20.21 15.73 -1.66
N ARG A 421 -20.54 14.57 -1.10
CA ARG A 421 -19.96 14.05 0.14
C ARG A 421 -18.80 13.09 -0.15
N PRO A 422 -17.54 13.38 0.27
CA PRO A 422 -16.43 12.46 0.10
C PRO A 422 -16.53 11.29 1.09
N ARG A 423 -16.64 10.05 0.59
CA ARG A 423 -16.74 8.82 1.37
C ARG A 423 -15.50 7.93 1.26
N GLY A 424 -14.64 8.18 0.29
CA GLY A 424 -13.41 7.43 0.10
C GLY A 424 -12.44 7.49 1.30
N PRO A 425 -11.41 6.66 1.31
CA PRO A 425 -10.36 6.67 2.34
C PRO A 425 -9.65 8.01 2.41
N SER A 426 -8.90 8.25 3.48
CA SER A 426 -8.18 9.53 3.67
C SER A 426 -7.21 9.80 2.54
N GLY A 427 -6.45 8.79 2.12
CA GLY A 427 -5.42 8.88 1.08
C GLY A 427 -4.19 9.69 1.49
N ARG A 428 -3.14 9.62 0.68
CA ARG A 428 -1.96 10.49 0.80
C ARG A 428 -2.27 11.87 0.22
N THR A 429 -1.58 12.89 0.73
CA THR A 429 -1.63 14.25 0.19
C THR A 429 -1.24 14.25 -1.28
N VAL A 430 -1.97 15.04 -2.09
CA VAL A 430 -1.67 15.23 -3.51
C VAL A 430 -0.28 15.86 -3.65
N GLU A 431 0.54 15.25 -4.48
CA GLU A 431 1.93 15.69 -4.69
C GLU A 431 2.00 16.76 -5.77
N GLN A 432 2.74 17.81 -5.50
CA GLN A 432 2.98 18.91 -6.44
C GLN A 432 4.45 18.91 -6.86
N VAL A 433 4.69 18.89 -8.18
CA VAL A 433 6.03 18.97 -8.74
C VAL A 433 6.13 20.19 -9.65
N VAL A 434 6.95 21.14 -9.24
CA VAL A 434 7.17 22.39 -10.01
C VAL A 434 8.30 22.18 -11.01
N TYR A 435 8.10 22.60 -12.25
CA TYR A 435 9.16 22.75 -13.25
C TYR A 435 9.18 24.18 -13.78
N ALA A 436 10.38 24.67 -14.16
CA ALA A 436 10.58 26.05 -14.58
C ALA A 436 10.28 26.28 -16.07
N GLY A 437 10.48 25.25 -16.92
CA GLY A 437 10.28 25.34 -18.35
C GLY A 437 10.08 23.98 -19.04
N PRO A 438 9.65 23.99 -20.29
CA PRO A 438 9.34 22.77 -21.05
C PRO A 438 10.47 21.74 -21.10
N GLU A 439 11.73 22.20 -21.09
CA GLU A 439 12.93 21.38 -21.13
C GLU A 439 13.11 20.50 -19.90
N GLN A 440 12.52 20.87 -18.78
CA GLN A 440 12.61 20.12 -17.52
C GLN A 440 11.49 19.08 -17.37
N LEU A 441 10.40 19.21 -18.14
CA LEU A 441 9.21 18.39 -17.96
C LEU A 441 9.51 16.89 -18.01
N GLN A 442 10.16 16.43 -19.10
CA GLN A 442 10.44 15.02 -19.30
C GLN A 442 11.31 14.44 -18.16
N SER A 443 12.30 15.21 -17.68
CA SER A 443 13.15 14.78 -16.57
C SER A 443 12.38 14.73 -15.25
N CYS A 444 11.45 15.66 -15.01
CA CYS A 444 10.60 15.68 -13.83
C CYS A 444 9.62 14.49 -13.85
N VAL A 445 8.93 14.25 -14.97
CA VAL A 445 8.03 13.09 -15.12
C VAL A 445 8.81 11.79 -14.95
N SER A 446 10.00 11.66 -15.56
CA SER A 446 10.86 10.46 -15.43
C SER A 446 11.24 10.17 -13.98
N ARG A 447 11.58 11.21 -13.20
CA ARG A 447 11.92 11.10 -11.78
C ARG A 447 10.72 10.64 -10.94
N VAL A 448 9.55 11.21 -11.20
CA VAL A 448 8.30 10.83 -10.53
C VAL A 448 7.98 9.37 -10.83
N ILE A 449 8.01 8.96 -12.11
CA ILE A 449 7.71 7.57 -12.51
C ILE A 449 8.73 6.60 -11.92
N HIS A 450 10.03 6.93 -11.95
CA HIS A 450 11.06 6.09 -11.34
C HIS A 450 10.78 5.88 -9.85
N ARG A 451 10.52 6.94 -9.09
CA ARG A 451 10.19 6.87 -7.67
C ARG A 451 8.92 6.05 -7.41
N LEU A 452 7.84 6.28 -8.16
CA LEU A 452 6.59 5.52 -8.00
C LEU A 452 6.80 4.03 -8.23
N VAL A 453 7.60 3.65 -9.24
CA VAL A 453 7.82 2.23 -9.58
C VAL A 453 8.85 1.57 -8.66
N VAL A 454 9.96 2.25 -8.34
CA VAL A 454 11.08 1.66 -7.60
C VAL A 454 10.90 1.82 -6.09
N ASP A 455 10.70 3.05 -5.60
CA ASP A 455 10.65 3.32 -4.17
C ASP A 455 9.26 3.02 -3.58
N GLU A 456 8.20 3.37 -4.31
CA GLU A 456 6.80 3.18 -3.90
C GLU A 456 6.20 1.85 -4.38
N GLN A 457 6.96 1.04 -5.14
CA GLN A 457 6.63 -0.31 -5.60
C GLN A 457 5.30 -0.41 -6.37
N ILE A 458 4.92 0.65 -7.09
CA ILE A 458 3.72 0.65 -7.94
C ILE A 458 4.04 -0.02 -9.27
N ARG A 459 3.17 -0.92 -9.70
CA ARG A 459 3.34 -1.53 -11.03
C ARG A 459 3.10 -0.50 -12.13
N PRO A 460 3.87 -0.52 -13.24
CA PRO A 460 3.73 0.43 -14.33
C PRO A 460 2.31 0.50 -14.93
N ASP A 461 1.60 -0.63 -15.02
CA ASP A 461 0.22 -0.73 -15.51
C ASP A 461 -0.83 -0.06 -14.58
N GLN A 462 -0.46 0.24 -13.35
CA GLN A 462 -1.29 0.97 -12.38
C GLN A 462 -1.11 2.49 -12.47
N ILE A 463 -0.19 2.96 -13.30
CA ILE A 463 0.13 4.38 -13.48
C ILE A 463 -0.34 4.85 -14.86
N VAL A 464 -0.90 6.05 -14.92
CA VAL A 464 -1.11 6.79 -16.17
C VAL A 464 -0.55 8.19 -16.07
N VAL A 465 0.07 8.67 -17.15
CA VAL A 465 0.50 10.05 -17.31
C VAL A 465 -0.53 10.74 -18.23
N LEU A 466 -1.17 11.81 -17.74
CA LEU A 466 -2.17 12.57 -18.47
C LEU A 466 -1.62 13.93 -18.89
N THR A 467 -1.88 14.31 -20.12
CA THR A 467 -1.56 15.61 -20.70
C THR A 467 -2.81 16.28 -21.29
N PRO A 468 -2.95 17.61 -21.19
CA PRO A 468 -4.03 18.34 -21.84
C PRO A 468 -3.83 18.46 -23.36
N ASN A 469 -2.64 18.15 -23.87
CA ASN A 469 -2.26 18.31 -25.26
C ASN A 469 -2.47 17.03 -26.07
N SER A 470 -2.75 17.16 -27.38
CA SER A 470 -2.79 15.98 -28.25
C SER A 470 -1.41 15.32 -28.37
N ARG A 471 -1.36 14.06 -28.80
CA ARG A 471 -0.09 13.31 -28.95
C ARG A 471 0.94 14.07 -29.77
N GLU A 472 0.52 14.76 -30.83
CA GLU A 472 1.38 15.53 -31.73
C GLU A 472 1.96 16.78 -31.08
N HIS A 473 1.25 17.39 -30.14
CA HIS A 473 1.61 18.66 -29.50
C HIS A 473 2.16 18.50 -28.08
N SER A 474 2.07 17.30 -27.50
CA SER A 474 2.61 17.03 -26.19
C SER A 474 4.15 17.01 -26.18
N LEU A 475 4.75 17.54 -25.13
CA LEU A 475 6.19 17.46 -24.87
C LEU A 475 6.67 16.02 -24.60
N LEU A 476 5.74 15.08 -24.39
CA LEU A 476 6.00 13.65 -24.26
C LEU A 476 5.82 12.89 -25.60
N LYS A 477 5.68 13.58 -26.72
CA LYS A 477 5.62 12.98 -28.06
C LYS A 477 6.86 12.13 -28.33
N GLY A 478 6.65 10.87 -28.76
CA GLY A 478 7.74 9.95 -29.11
C GLY A 478 8.55 9.44 -27.91
N VAL A 479 8.11 9.72 -26.68
CA VAL A 479 8.72 9.17 -25.49
C VAL A 479 8.28 7.72 -25.32
N ASP A 480 9.22 6.77 -25.42
CA ASP A 480 9.05 5.33 -25.22
C ASP A 480 9.55 4.85 -23.86
N LYS A 481 10.24 5.74 -23.11
CA LYS A 481 10.73 5.48 -21.75
C LYS A 481 10.66 6.74 -20.88
N LEU A 482 10.25 6.54 -19.65
CA LEU A 482 10.29 7.52 -18.57
C LEU A 482 11.28 7.04 -17.49
N GLY A 483 12.52 7.51 -17.58
CA GLY A 483 13.64 6.97 -16.83
C GLY A 483 13.98 5.54 -17.32
N THR A 484 13.91 4.56 -16.42
CA THR A 484 14.15 3.13 -16.71
C THR A 484 12.85 2.38 -17.07
N VAL A 485 11.70 3.02 -16.97
CA VAL A 485 10.37 2.41 -17.14
C VAL A 485 9.89 2.66 -18.56
N SER A 486 9.39 1.61 -19.24
CA SER A 486 8.77 1.73 -20.57
C SER A 486 7.50 2.58 -20.49
N ALA A 487 7.26 3.40 -21.51
CA ALA A 487 6.06 4.23 -21.65
C ALA A 487 5.42 4.02 -23.03
N THR A 488 4.11 4.15 -23.11
CA THR A 488 3.37 3.97 -24.38
C THR A 488 2.17 4.90 -24.45
N TRP A 489 1.88 5.35 -25.67
CA TRP A 489 0.64 6.06 -26.01
C TRP A 489 -0.47 5.12 -26.50
N ASP A 490 -0.16 3.87 -26.75
CA ASP A 490 -1.08 2.90 -27.33
C ASP A 490 -1.82 2.13 -26.23
N ASP A 491 -3.09 1.83 -26.48
CA ASP A 491 -3.97 1.12 -25.52
C ASP A 491 -3.53 -0.35 -25.30
N ASP A 492 -2.97 -0.97 -26.34
CA ASP A 492 -2.53 -2.36 -26.37
C ASP A 492 -1.04 -2.54 -26.00
N GLY A 493 -0.46 -1.57 -25.32
CA GLY A 493 0.93 -1.61 -24.87
C GLY A 493 1.20 -2.78 -23.91
N PRO A 494 2.45 -3.27 -23.84
CA PRO A 494 2.79 -4.36 -22.92
C PRO A 494 2.44 -3.97 -21.47
N GLY A 495 1.80 -4.86 -20.72
CA GLY A 495 1.32 -4.65 -19.35
C GLY A 495 2.39 -4.28 -18.30
N ARG A 496 3.61 -3.98 -18.74
CA ARG A 496 4.74 -3.48 -17.96
C ARG A 496 5.13 -2.04 -18.33
N ALA A 497 4.32 -1.35 -19.13
CA ALA A 497 4.57 0.02 -19.53
C ALA A 497 3.62 0.99 -18.83
N VAL A 498 4.11 2.20 -18.54
CA VAL A 498 3.29 3.32 -18.09
C VAL A 498 2.54 3.87 -19.31
N ARG A 499 1.24 3.99 -19.20
CA ARG A 499 0.42 4.60 -20.25
C ARG A 499 0.56 6.12 -20.22
N VAL A 500 0.78 6.74 -21.38
CA VAL A 500 0.63 8.18 -21.59
C VAL A 500 -0.64 8.41 -22.39
N SER A 501 -1.48 9.36 -22.00
CA SER A 501 -2.76 9.62 -22.66
C SER A 501 -3.14 11.09 -22.59
N THR A 502 -4.00 11.53 -23.48
CA THR A 502 -4.63 12.84 -23.31
C THR A 502 -5.72 12.75 -22.24
N ILE A 503 -6.02 13.89 -21.57
CA ILE A 503 -7.13 13.97 -20.63
C ILE A 503 -8.45 13.56 -21.29
N HIS A 504 -8.68 14.00 -22.53
CA HIS A 504 -9.87 13.66 -23.32
C HIS A 504 -10.01 12.16 -23.61
N SER A 505 -8.94 11.51 -24.07
CA SER A 505 -8.97 10.07 -24.39
C SER A 505 -9.12 9.19 -23.16
N PHE A 506 -8.71 9.71 -21.99
CA PHE A 506 -8.79 8.99 -20.71
C PHE A 506 -10.11 9.26 -19.95
N LYS A 507 -11.02 10.05 -20.52
CA LYS A 507 -12.35 10.31 -19.93
C LYS A 507 -13.12 8.99 -19.76
N GLY A 508 -13.77 8.81 -18.60
CA GLY A 508 -14.49 7.58 -18.22
C GLY A 508 -13.59 6.45 -17.71
N LEU A 509 -12.26 6.56 -17.87
CA LEU A 509 -11.30 5.59 -17.34
C LEU A 509 -10.70 6.07 -16.01
N GLU A 510 -10.11 5.13 -15.28
CA GLU A 510 -9.49 5.37 -13.97
C GLU A 510 -8.19 4.58 -13.83
N ARG A 511 -7.31 5.03 -12.94
CA ARG A 511 -6.10 4.30 -12.54
C ARG A 511 -5.82 4.51 -11.05
N PRO A 512 -5.16 3.56 -10.40
CA PRO A 512 -4.72 3.73 -9.01
C PRO A 512 -3.88 5.00 -8.81
N VAL A 513 -2.94 5.27 -9.71
CA VAL A 513 -2.06 6.44 -9.66
C VAL A 513 -2.13 7.22 -10.97
N VAL A 514 -2.35 8.51 -10.88
CA VAL A 514 -2.38 9.42 -12.03
C VAL A 514 -1.34 10.51 -11.85
N VAL A 515 -0.57 10.74 -12.89
CA VAL A 515 0.41 11.82 -13.01
C VAL A 515 -0.11 12.79 -14.07
N VAL A 516 -0.54 13.98 -13.66
CA VAL A 516 -1.00 15.02 -14.59
C VAL A 516 0.14 15.98 -14.85
N CYS A 517 0.45 16.22 -16.11
CA CYS A 517 1.59 17.07 -16.50
C CYS A 517 1.19 18.09 -17.57
N GLU A 518 2.15 18.95 -17.96
CA GLU A 518 1.96 20.05 -18.92
C GLU A 518 0.93 21.10 -18.46
N LEU A 519 0.86 21.33 -17.14
CA LEU A 519 0.01 22.37 -16.56
C LEU A 519 0.80 23.68 -16.44
N ASP A 520 0.62 24.54 -17.41
CA ASP A 520 1.30 25.84 -17.52
C ASP A 520 0.30 26.99 -17.72
N ALA A 521 0.78 28.19 -18.00
CA ALA A 521 -0.06 29.35 -18.27
C ALA A 521 -0.97 29.16 -19.50
N ALA A 522 -0.51 28.39 -20.51
CA ALA A 522 -1.33 28.11 -21.69
C ALA A 522 -2.51 27.19 -21.35
N PHE A 523 -2.29 26.24 -20.45
CA PHE A 523 -3.38 25.39 -19.94
C PHE A 523 -4.44 26.19 -19.19
N VAL A 524 -4.03 27.06 -18.26
CA VAL A 524 -4.96 27.86 -17.46
C VAL A 524 -5.71 28.92 -18.30
N ALA A 525 -5.12 29.35 -19.40
CA ALA A 525 -5.76 30.29 -20.34
C ALA A 525 -6.81 29.63 -21.27
N ARG A 526 -6.99 28.31 -21.23
CA ARG A 526 -7.99 27.62 -22.05
C ARG A 526 -9.41 27.88 -21.53
N GLU A 527 -10.37 27.99 -22.42
CA GLU A 527 -11.78 28.15 -22.04
C GLU A 527 -12.33 26.91 -21.29
N ASP A 528 -11.79 25.71 -21.60
CA ASP A 528 -12.21 24.42 -21.04
C ASP A 528 -11.33 23.95 -19.87
N PHE A 529 -10.44 24.79 -19.33
CA PHE A 529 -9.47 24.36 -18.30
C PHE A 529 -10.14 23.81 -17.02
N VAL A 530 -11.27 24.39 -16.61
CA VAL A 530 -12.03 23.93 -15.44
C VAL A 530 -12.51 22.49 -15.64
N GLN A 531 -13.10 22.21 -16.79
CA GLN A 531 -13.59 20.88 -17.13
C GLN A 531 -12.44 19.88 -17.27
N LEU A 532 -11.33 20.28 -17.90
CA LEU A 532 -10.16 19.42 -18.05
C LEU A 532 -9.51 19.12 -16.72
N ALA A 533 -9.38 20.11 -15.81
CA ALA A 533 -8.87 19.91 -14.46
C ALA A 533 -9.77 18.96 -13.67
N TYR A 534 -11.09 19.17 -13.71
CA TYR A 534 -12.06 18.26 -13.10
C TYR A 534 -11.90 16.83 -13.58
N VAL A 535 -11.87 16.64 -14.91
CA VAL A 535 -11.69 15.30 -15.50
C VAL A 535 -10.36 14.69 -15.07
N ALA A 536 -9.24 15.40 -15.21
CA ALA A 536 -7.91 14.88 -14.90
C ALA A 536 -7.74 14.51 -13.44
N PHE A 537 -8.18 15.38 -12.53
CA PHE A 537 -7.97 15.20 -11.08
C PHE A 537 -8.93 14.17 -10.47
N SER A 538 -10.03 13.85 -11.15
CA SER A 538 -10.95 12.81 -10.72
C SER A 538 -10.59 11.39 -11.18
N ARG A 539 -9.57 11.23 -12.07
CA ARG A 539 -9.16 9.91 -12.60
C ARG A 539 -8.38 9.03 -11.63
N PRO A 540 -7.55 9.57 -10.69
CA PRO A 540 -6.85 8.72 -9.73
C PRO A 540 -7.79 8.17 -8.66
N GLN A 541 -7.61 6.88 -8.33
CA GLN A 541 -8.31 6.26 -7.21
C GLN A 541 -7.58 6.53 -5.89
N HIS A 542 -6.26 6.38 -5.87
CA HIS A 542 -5.44 6.37 -4.65
C HIS A 542 -4.44 7.52 -4.54
N HIS A 543 -3.77 7.88 -5.63
CA HIS A 543 -2.74 8.92 -5.57
C HIS A 543 -2.71 9.78 -6.82
N LEU A 544 -2.56 11.08 -6.61
CA LEU A 544 -2.44 12.10 -7.64
C LEU A 544 -1.11 12.84 -7.51
N VAL A 545 -0.38 12.91 -8.61
CA VAL A 545 0.81 13.77 -8.77
C VAL A 545 0.52 14.80 -9.84
N VAL A 546 0.74 16.07 -9.54
CA VAL A 546 0.45 17.18 -10.43
C VAL A 546 1.75 17.93 -10.77
N LEU A 547 2.12 17.95 -12.05
CA LEU A 547 3.30 18.65 -12.54
C LEU A 547 2.90 19.90 -13.32
N GLY A 548 3.40 21.04 -12.91
CA GLY A 548 3.08 22.30 -13.57
C GLY A 548 4.07 23.42 -13.24
N THR A 549 3.88 24.56 -13.87
CA THR A 549 4.58 25.78 -13.46
C THR A 549 4.01 26.28 -12.12
N ARG A 550 4.82 27.01 -11.36
CA ARG A 550 4.45 27.50 -10.02
C ARG A 550 3.12 28.24 -10.02
N ASP A 551 2.93 29.14 -10.99
CA ASP A 551 1.75 29.99 -11.09
C ASP A 551 0.49 29.20 -11.50
N ALA A 552 0.63 28.22 -12.36
CA ALA A 552 -0.47 27.33 -12.74
C ALA A 552 -0.89 26.43 -11.56
N LEU A 553 0.06 25.82 -10.85
CA LEU A 553 -0.25 25.00 -9.69
C LEU A 553 -0.91 25.79 -8.55
N ALA A 554 -0.52 27.05 -8.33
CA ALA A 554 -1.14 27.92 -7.35
C ALA A 554 -2.62 28.24 -7.66
N GLN A 555 -3.01 28.23 -8.95
CA GLN A 555 -4.39 28.44 -9.37
C GLN A 555 -5.23 27.15 -9.35
N LEU A 556 -4.58 26.00 -9.61
CA LEU A 556 -5.26 24.72 -9.76
C LEU A 556 -5.43 23.94 -8.47
N LEU A 557 -4.56 24.14 -7.49
CA LEU A 557 -4.56 23.36 -6.27
C LEU A 557 -4.81 24.22 -5.05
N PRO A 558 -5.61 23.74 -4.08
CA PRO A 558 -5.83 24.47 -2.83
C PRO A 558 -4.49 24.69 -2.13
N SER A 559 -4.33 25.89 -1.57
CA SER A 559 -3.15 26.22 -0.76
C SER A 559 -2.99 25.16 0.34
N GLN A 560 -1.85 24.49 0.38
CA GLN A 560 -1.52 23.58 1.48
C GLN A 560 -1.43 24.44 2.76
N GLN A 561 -2.48 24.45 3.56
CA GLN A 561 -2.33 24.87 4.94
C GLN A 561 -1.42 23.83 5.59
N SER A 562 -0.22 24.28 5.96
CA SER A 562 0.71 23.56 6.83
C SER A 562 -0.07 23.19 8.11
N GLY A 563 -0.60 21.97 8.12
CA GLY A 563 -1.20 21.39 9.31
C GLY A 563 -0.08 21.14 10.32
N VAL A 564 0.15 22.10 11.19
CA VAL A 564 0.79 21.86 12.47
C VAL A 564 -0.19 20.96 13.21
N ALA A 565 0.17 19.69 13.34
CA ALA A 565 -0.49 18.74 14.23
C ALA A 565 -0.44 19.33 15.65
N GLN A 566 -1.59 19.61 16.26
CA GLN A 566 -1.77 19.66 17.70
C GLN A 566 -2.03 18.27 18.23
#